data_63326de13e69091134c12ac9e545601f
#
_entry.id   63326de13e69091134c12ac9e545601f
#
_cell.length_a   1.000
_cell.length_b   1.000
_cell.length_c   1.000
_cell.angle_alpha   90.00
_cell.angle_beta   90.00
_cell.angle_gamma   90.00
#
_symmetry.space_group_name_H-M   'P 1'
#
loop_
_entity.id
_entity.type
_entity.pdbx_description
1 polymer ?
#
loop_
_entity_poly.entity_id
_entity_poly.type
_entity_poly.pdbx_seq_one_letter_code
_entity_poly.pdbx_strand_id
1 'polypeptide(L)'
;MVGSTVDGFAERIRSGNSGGMISAWIGIPDPLFVNHLAQEAFDAVVLDMQHGVWDMTSAANGIGQGRLAGKPVVVRIPVGDFAMASRLLDAGASGIIAPMINSVSDARGFANATKYPPLGERSWGPTLAMNHTGLSAATYLATANIETVAIAMIETRAALDAADDILAVDGLDGIFIGPSDLSIALSDGARLAPDTPEMDVVLKQLIERCRAHGKFACVFGSNGVRAGELLRMGFDFVIAGADTQQLRAGAAGAIAAARKVQSD
;
A
#
# COMPACT_ATOMS: atom_id res chain seq x y z
N MET A 1 -9.14 -22.66 -18.39
CA MET A 1 -8.12 -21.62 -18.69
C MET A 1 -7.62 -21.16 -17.33
N VAL A 2 -6.39 -21.52 -16.98
CA VAL A 2 -5.72 -21.03 -15.78
C VAL A 2 -5.53 -19.53 -16.01
N GLY A 3 -6.23 -18.73 -15.20
CA GLY A 3 -6.26 -17.30 -15.37
C GLY A 3 -4.86 -16.71 -15.32
N SER A 4 -4.68 -15.66 -16.10
CA SER A 4 -3.55 -14.74 -15.96
C SER A 4 -3.36 -14.44 -14.49
N THR A 5 -2.15 -14.55 -14.02
CA THR A 5 -1.73 -14.09 -12.69
C THR A 5 -2.28 -12.68 -12.49
N VAL A 6 -2.90 -12.41 -11.34
CA VAL A 6 -3.29 -11.07 -10.85
C VAL A 6 -2.06 -10.15 -10.78
N ASP A 7 -0.95 -10.60 -11.24
CA ASP A 7 0.42 -10.35 -10.91
C ASP A 7 1.21 -9.56 -11.96
N GLY A 8 0.65 -8.64 -12.61
CA GLY A 8 1.41 -7.55 -13.20
C GLY A 8 1.60 -6.38 -12.21
N PHE A 9 1.14 -6.48 -10.92
CA PHE A 9 1.22 -5.37 -10.00
C PHE A 9 2.65 -4.96 -9.69
N ALA A 10 3.48 -5.93 -9.31
CA ALA A 10 4.88 -5.67 -8.97
C ALA A 10 5.68 -5.18 -10.18
N GLU A 11 5.43 -5.71 -11.36
CA GLU A 11 6.02 -5.23 -12.61
C GLU A 11 5.52 -3.83 -12.97
N ARG A 12 4.21 -3.60 -12.92
CA ARG A 12 3.59 -2.30 -13.23
C ARG A 12 4.10 -1.19 -12.33
N ILE A 13 4.18 -1.43 -11.01
CA ILE A 13 4.61 -0.40 -10.06
C ILE A 13 6.11 -0.10 -10.21
N ARG A 14 6.96 -1.11 -10.49
CA ARG A 14 8.39 -0.92 -10.68
C ARG A 14 8.73 -0.26 -12.02
N SER A 15 7.94 -0.50 -13.06
CA SER A 15 8.21 0.06 -14.39
C SER A 15 8.01 1.58 -14.46
N GLY A 16 7.19 2.17 -13.57
CA GLY A 16 6.85 3.59 -13.61
C GLY A 16 6.10 4.05 -14.88
N ASN A 17 5.82 3.13 -15.80
CA ASN A 17 5.28 3.42 -17.14
C ASN A 17 3.76 3.51 -17.19
N SER A 18 3.07 3.29 -16.07
CA SER A 18 1.60 3.19 -16.02
C SER A 18 0.88 4.55 -15.87
N GLY A 19 1.60 5.68 -15.81
CA GLY A 19 1.00 6.97 -15.46
C GLY A 19 0.56 7.05 -14.00
N GLY A 20 1.04 6.11 -13.16
CA GLY A 20 0.68 5.90 -11.78
C GLY A 20 -0.60 5.05 -11.62
N MET A 21 -0.78 4.49 -10.44
CA MET A 21 -1.91 3.62 -10.07
C MET A 21 -2.70 4.23 -8.93
N ILE A 22 -4.03 4.03 -8.95
CA ILE A 22 -4.95 4.50 -7.91
C ILE A 22 -5.47 3.32 -7.11
N SER A 23 -5.43 3.41 -5.79
CA SER A 23 -5.92 2.36 -4.91
C SER A 23 -6.99 2.85 -3.94
N ALA A 24 -7.91 1.95 -3.59
CA ALA A 24 -8.74 2.08 -2.41
C ALA A 24 -7.92 1.82 -1.14
N TRP A 25 -8.35 2.42 -0.02
CA TRP A 25 -7.79 2.20 1.32
C TRP A 25 -8.91 1.75 2.25
N ILE A 26 -8.81 0.54 2.79
CA ILE A 26 -9.91 -0.15 3.44
C ILE A 26 -9.56 -0.43 4.90
N GLY A 27 -10.20 0.29 5.81
CA GLY A 27 -10.13 0.10 7.25
C GLY A 27 -11.27 -0.78 7.81
N ILE A 28 -12.39 -0.91 7.09
CA ILE A 28 -13.54 -1.72 7.48
C ILE A 28 -13.22 -3.20 7.25
N PRO A 29 -13.24 -4.07 8.30
CA PRO A 29 -12.75 -5.45 8.21
C PRO A 29 -13.82 -6.42 7.66
N ASP A 30 -14.43 -6.06 6.54
CA ASP A 30 -15.45 -6.87 5.89
C ASP A 30 -14.94 -7.33 4.50
N PRO A 31 -14.72 -8.66 4.29
CA PRO A 31 -14.29 -9.18 3.02
C PRO A 31 -15.24 -8.89 1.86
N LEU A 32 -16.56 -8.84 2.10
CA LEU A 32 -17.54 -8.49 1.08
C LEU A 32 -17.41 -7.03 0.65
N PHE A 33 -17.08 -6.13 1.60
CA PHE A 33 -16.81 -4.74 1.30
C PHE A 33 -15.54 -4.58 0.42
N VAL A 34 -14.50 -5.39 0.69
CA VAL A 34 -13.32 -5.48 -0.20
C VAL A 34 -13.72 -5.88 -1.61
N ASN A 35 -14.58 -6.90 -1.75
CA ASN A 35 -15.06 -7.35 -3.06
C ASN A 35 -15.78 -6.23 -3.80
N HIS A 36 -16.68 -5.50 -3.15
CA HIS A 36 -17.41 -4.38 -3.77
C HIS A 36 -16.46 -3.27 -4.25
N LEU A 37 -15.52 -2.82 -3.41
CA LEU A 37 -14.55 -1.80 -3.84
C LEU A 37 -13.60 -2.30 -4.93
N ALA A 38 -13.24 -3.58 -4.91
CA ALA A 38 -12.40 -4.18 -5.93
C ALA A 38 -13.09 -4.31 -7.31
N GLN A 39 -14.43 -4.20 -7.39
CA GLN A 39 -15.16 -4.12 -8.68
C GLN A 39 -15.04 -2.72 -9.32
N GLU A 40 -14.72 -1.70 -8.55
CA GLU A 40 -14.53 -0.35 -9.07
C GLU A 40 -13.21 -0.24 -9.87
N ALA A 41 -13.03 0.88 -10.57
CA ALA A 41 -11.88 1.13 -11.44
C ALA A 41 -10.57 1.44 -10.69
N PHE A 42 -10.40 0.96 -9.46
CA PHE A 42 -9.12 0.98 -8.77
C PHE A 42 -8.14 -0.02 -9.38
N ASP A 43 -6.84 0.32 -9.38
CA ASP A 43 -5.80 -0.59 -9.84
C ASP A 43 -5.44 -1.66 -8.81
N ALA A 44 -5.65 -1.36 -7.52
CA ALA A 44 -5.40 -2.24 -6.38
C ALA A 44 -6.30 -1.87 -5.21
N VAL A 45 -6.28 -2.67 -4.15
CA VAL A 45 -6.88 -2.33 -2.85
C VAL A 45 -5.83 -2.48 -1.75
N VAL A 46 -5.87 -1.59 -0.75
CA VAL A 46 -5.03 -1.68 0.44
C VAL A 46 -5.90 -2.00 1.65
N LEU A 47 -5.55 -3.04 2.41
CA LEU A 47 -6.14 -3.34 3.71
C LEU A 47 -5.28 -2.70 4.80
N ASP A 48 -5.90 -1.95 5.70
CA ASP A 48 -5.19 -1.22 6.75
C ASP A 48 -5.34 -1.93 8.11
N MET A 49 -4.31 -2.69 8.50
CA MET A 49 -4.27 -3.36 9.82
C MET A 49 -3.66 -2.49 10.93
N GLN A 50 -3.11 -1.31 10.60
CA GLN A 50 -2.54 -0.41 11.62
C GLN A 50 -3.62 0.42 12.31
N HIS A 51 -4.47 1.08 11.54
CA HIS A 51 -5.53 1.98 12.05
C HIS A 51 -6.94 1.48 11.72
N GLY A 52 -7.08 0.51 10.81
CA GLY A 52 -8.30 -0.25 10.60
C GLY A 52 -8.52 -1.31 11.69
N VAL A 53 -9.62 -2.05 11.57
CA VAL A 53 -10.03 -3.04 12.60
C VAL A 53 -9.78 -4.49 12.14
N TRP A 54 -8.89 -4.68 11.17
CA TRP A 54 -8.55 -5.98 10.59
C TRP A 54 -7.75 -6.84 11.56
N ASP A 55 -8.10 -8.13 11.63
CA ASP A 55 -7.25 -9.20 12.17
C ASP A 55 -6.69 -10.09 11.04
N MET A 56 -5.84 -11.05 11.38
CA MET A 56 -5.24 -11.95 10.39
C MET A 56 -6.29 -12.76 9.61
N THR A 57 -7.37 -13.19 10.26
CA THR A 57 -8.41 -14.03 9.61
C THR A 57 -9.22 -13.21 8.62
N SER A 58 -9.70 -12.05 9.04
CA SER A 58 -10.45 -11.15 8.16
C SER A 58 -9.58 -10.62 7.02
N ALA A 59 -8.30 -10.29 7.28
CA ALA A 59 -7.36 -9.86 6.25
C ALA A 59 -7.09 -10.96 5.20
N ALA A 60 -6.87 -12.21 5.62
CA ALA A 60 -6.71 -13.33 4.69
C ALA A 60 -7.95 -13.54 3.80
N ASN A 61 -9.15 -13.41 4.38
CA ASN A 61 -10.41 -13.44 3.62
C ASN A 61 -10.53 -12.24 2.67
N GLY A 62 -10.17 -11.03 3.12
CA GLY A 62 -10.14 -9.82 2.29
C GLY A 62 -9.18 -9.95 1.10
N ILE A 63 -7.99 -10.51 1.31
CA ILE A 63 -7.03 -10.84 0.25
C ILE A 63 -7.68 -11.79 -0.78
N GLY A 64 -8.35 -12.85 -0.31
CA GLY A 64 -9.07 -13.78 -1.18
C GLY A 64 -10.15 -13.10 -2.01
N GLN A 65 -10.92 -12.18 -1.43
CA GLN A 65 -11.97 -11.44 -2.14
C GLN A 65 -11.42 -10.45 -3.17
N GLY A 66 -10.34 -9.74 -2.86
CA GLY A 66 -9.67 -8.87 -3.82
C GLY A 66 -9.13 -9.67 -5.02
N ARG A 67 -8.48 -10.81 -4.76
CA ARG A 67 -8.00 -11.72 -5.81
C ARG A 67 -9.14 -12.30 -6.65
N LEU A 68 -10.25 -12.67 -6.04
CA LEU A 68 -11.45 -13.16 -6.76
C LEU A 68 -12.00 -12.08 -7.69
N ALA A 69 -11.92 -10.81 -7.32
CA ALA A 69 -12.27 -9.67 -8.16
C ALA A 69 -11.18 -9.30 -9.20
N GLY A 70 -10.08 -10.04 -9.25
CA GLY A 70 -8.97 -9.78 -10.18
C GLY A 70 -8.10 -8.58 -9.80
N LYS A 71 -8.09 -8.17 -8.52
CA LYS A 71 -7.31 -7.03 -8.03
C LYS A 71 -6.16 -7.47 -7.12
N PRO A 72 -4.98 -6.88 -7.27
CA PRO A 72 -3.90 -7.01 -6.30
C PRO A 72 -4.32 -6.42 -4.96
N VAL A 73 -3.95 -7.10 -3.87
CA VAL A 73 -4.20 -6.66 -2.51
C VAL A 73 -2.88 -6.38 -1.81
N VAL A 74 -2.70 -5.15 -1.38
CA VAL A 74 -1.58 -4.72 -0.53
C VAL A 74 -2.07 -4.60 0.91
N VAL A 75 -1.24 -4.87 1.89
CA VAL A 75 -1.66 -4.77 3.30
C VAL A 75 -0.68 -3.89 4.07
N ARG A 76 -1.21 -2.90 4.79
CA ARG A 76 -0.44 -2.17 5.80
C ARG A 76 -0.51 -2.92 7.13
N ILE A 77 0.64 -3.34 7.64
CA ILE A 77 0.76 -4.07 8.90
C ILE A 77 0.77 -3.15 10.12
N PRO A 78 0.52 -3.67 11.34
CA PRO A 78 0.81 -2.93 12.57
C PRO A 78 2.30 -2.57 12.70
N VAL A 79 2.59 -1.51 13.46
CA VAL A 79 3.97 -1.03 13.68
C VAL A 79 4.87 -2.14 14.23
N GLY A 80 5.97 -2.42 13.54
CA GLY A 80 6.99 -3.38 13.96
C GLY A 80 6.58 -4.86 13.87
N ASP A 81 5.36 -5.19 13.45
CA ASP A 81 4.91 -6.58 13.34
C ASP A 81 5.35 -7.21 12.00
N PHE A 82 6.65 -7.40 11.84
CA PHE A 82 7.19 -8.00 10.62
C PHE A 82 6.85 -9.49 10.48
N ALA A 83 6.52 -10.19 11.58
CA ALA A 83 6.01 -11.55 11.51
C ALA A 83 4.65 -11.60 10.80
N MET A 84 3.80 -10.59 10.99
CA MET A 84 2.53 -10.44 10.27
C MET A 84 2.77 -10.26 8.75
N ALA A 85 3.82 -9.54 8.35
CA ALA A 85 4.18 -9.37 6.94
C ALA A 85 4.36 -10.71 6.21
N SER A 86 5.15 -11.63 6.78
CA SER A 86 5.33 -12.98 6.23
C SER A 86 4.00 -13.72 6.10
N ARG A 87 3.16 -13.70 7.13
CA ARG A 87 1.86 -14.41 7.15
C ARG A 87 0.88 -13.87 6.11
N LEU A 88 0.85 -12.57 5.90
CA LEU A 88 0.00 -11.94 4.89
C LEU A 88 0.47 -12.26 3.46
N LEU A 89 1.78 -12.33 3.23
CA LEU A 89 2.33 -12.82 1.97
C LEU A 89 1.98 -14.31 1.75
N ASP A 90 1.99 -15.12 2.81
CA ASP A 90 1.55 -16.53 2.75
C ASP A 90 0.04 -16.65 2.46
N ALA A 91 -0.76 -15.67 2.90
CA ALA A 91 -2.17 -15.55 2.56
C ALA A 91 -2.41 -15.05 1.12
N GLY A 92 -1.38 -14.58 0.42
CA GLY A 92 -1.44 -14.15 -0.98
C GLY A 92 -1.53 -12.64 -1.21
N ALA A 93 -1.13 -11.82 -0.25
CA ALA A 93 -0.95 -10.39 -0.49
C ALA A 93 0.08 -10.14 -1.59
N SER A 94 -0.19 -9.15 -2.46
CA SER A 94 0.71 -8.72 -3.55
C SER A 94 1.82 -7.79 -3.04
N GLY A 95 1.65 -7.22 -1.86
CA GLY A 95 2.65 -6.36 -1.23
C GLY A 95 2.32 -6.04 0.22
N ILE A 96 3.33 -5.59 0.93
CA ILE A 96 3.21 -5.17 2.34
C ILE A 96 3.72 -3.75 2.49
N ILE A 97 2.96 -2.92 3.23
CA ILE A 97 3.37 -1.61 3.69
C ILE A 97 3.70 -1.71 5.18
N ALA A 98 4.94 -1.38 5.57
CA ALA A 98 5.36 -1.35 6.96
C ALA A 98 5.46 0.09 7.46
N PRO A 99 4.62 0.49 8.43
CA PRO A 99 4.65 1.83 9.00
C PRO A 99 5.86 2.05 9.91
N MET A 100 6.19 3.35 10.18
CA MET A 100 7.20 3.76 11.15
C MET A 100 8.59 3.14 10.94
N ILE A 101 9.03 2.99 9.68
CA ILE A 101 10.40 2.58 9.37
C ILE A 101 11.32 3.80 9.54
N ASN A 102 12.02 3.86 10.66
CA ASN A 102 12.78 5.03 11.08
C ASN A 102 14.30 4.89 10.92
N SER A 103 14.76 3.67 10.59
CA SER A 103 16.18 3.37 10.49
C SER A 103 16.46 2.28 9.44
N VAL A 104 17.73 2.16 9.07
CA VAL A 104 18.24 1.04 8.25
C VAL A 104 17.98 -0.32 8.92
N SER A 105 18.06 -0.38 10.24
CA SER A 105 17.78 -1.60 11.00
C SER A 105 16.34 -2.05 10.84
N ASP A 106 15.38 -1.11 10.96
CA ASP A 106 13.94 -1.41 10.74
C ASP A 106 13.70 -1.87 9.30
N ALA A 107 14.29 -1.16 8.34
CA ALA A 107 14.17 -1.47 6.92
C ALA A 107 14.71 -2.88 6.59
N ARG A 108 15.86 -3.25 7.14
CA ARG A 108 16.43 -4.60 6.98
C ARG A 108 15.58 -5.67 7.65
N GLY A 109 15.10 -5.43 8.88
CA GLY A 109 14.20 -6.36 9.58
C GLY A 109 12.93 -6.62 8.79
N PHE A 110 12.35 -5.59 8.18
CA PHE A 110 11.19 -5.69 7.33
C PHE A 110 11.51 -6.44 6.01
N ALA A 111 12.58 -6.09 5.31
CA ALA A 111 13.00 -6.80 4.09
C ALA A 111 13.27 -8.28 4.37
N ASN A 112 13.96 -8.61 5.46
CA ASN A 112 14.22 -9.99 5.87
C ASN A 112 12.93 -10.80 6.06
N ALA A 113 11.91 -10.21 6.66
CA ALA A 113 10.65 -10.89 6.89
C ALA A 113 9.79 -11.08 5.61
N THR A 114 10.02 -10.29 4.57
CA THR A 114 9.20 -10.30 3.35
C THR A 114 9.83 -11.04 2.18
N LYS A 115 11.14 -11.18 2.16
CA LYS A 115 11.88 -11.80 1.05
C LYS A 115 12.48 -13.15 1.43
N TYR A 116 12.43 -14.10 0.51
CA TYR A 116 13.16 -15.38 0.66
C TYR A 116 14.66 -15.20 0.42
N PRO A 117 15.49 -16.12 0.92
CA PRO A 117 16.91 -16.12 0.59
C PRO A 117 17.17 -16.06 -0.94
N PRO A 118 18.22 -15.39 -1.42
CA PRO A 118 19.27 -14.74 -0.62
C PRO A 118 18.98 -13.31 -0.17
N LEU A 119 17.83 -12.73 -0.55
CA LEU A 119 17.48 -11.33 -0.25
C LEU A 119 16.97 -11.11 1.18
N GLY A 120 16.45 -12.14 1.82
CA GLY A 120 15.87 -12.08 3.16
C GLY A 120 15.87 -13.44 3.85
N GLU A 121 15.08 -13.56 4.91
CA GLU A 121 15.02 -14.73 5.81
C GLU A 121 13.57 -15.24 5.98
N ARG A 122 12.65 -14.86 5.08
CA ARG A 122 11.24 -15.28 5.15
C ARG A 122 11.13 -16.80 5.24
N SER A 123 10.39 -17.29 6.25
CA SER A 123 10.09 -18.72 6.41
C SER A 123 9.11 -19.19 5.33
N TRP A 124 9.25 -20.46 4.94
CA TRP A 124 8.41 -21.07 3.90
C TRP A 124 7.05 -21.52 4.46
N GLY A 125 5.95 -20.94 3.95
CA GLY A 125 4.58 -21.30 4.32
C GLY A 125 3.48 -20.78 3.38
N PRO A 126 3.70 -20.57 2.06
CA PRO A 126 2.79 -19.84 1.18
C PRO A 126 1.60 -20.66 0.67
N THR A 127 0.95 -21.46 1.53
CA THR A 127 -0.10 -22.40 1.12
C THR A 127 -1.26 -21.70 0.43
N LEU A 128 -1.80 -20.62 1.02
CA LEU A 128 -2.92 -19.89 0.40
C LEU A 128 -2.47 -19.14 -0.86
N ALA A 129 -1.29 -18.52 -0.83
CA ALA A 129 -0.74 -17.83 -2.00
C ALA A 129 -0.56 -18.78 -3.20
N MET A 130 -0.06 -19.99 -2.97
CA MET A 130 0.05 -21.02 -4.02
C MET A 130 -1.33 -21.48 -4.51
N ASN A 131 -2.31 -21.65 -3.61
CA ASN A 131 -3.68 -22.01 -4.01
C ASN A 131 -4.32 -20.91 -4.88
N HIS A 132 -4.07 -19.65 -4.58
CA HIS A 132 -4.57 -18.53 -5.38
C HIS A 132 -3.92 -18.42 -6.75
N THR A 133 -2.64 -18.72 -6.85
CA THR A 133 -1.88 -18.59 -8.12
C THR A 133 -1.88 -19.87 -8.96
N GLY A 134 -2.13 -21.02 -8.35
CA GLY A 134 -2.00 -22.33 -9.01
C GLY A 134 -0.54 -22.71 -9.32
N LEU A 135 0.45 -21.98 -8.78
CA LEU A 135 1.86 -22.23 -9.05
C LEU A 135 2.38 -23.44 -8.26
N SER A 136 3.32 -24.16 -8.84
CA SER A 136 4.08 -25.17 -8.09
C SER A 136 4.98 -24.51 -7.04
N ALA A 137 5.36 -25.23 -6.00
CA ALA A 137 6.26 -24.72 -4.96
C ALA A 137 7.58 -24.20 -5.53
N ALA A 138 8.16 -24.90 -6.50
CA ALA A 138 9.40 -24.49 -7.16
C ALA A 138 9.24 -23.18 -7.94
N THR A 139 8.13 -23.05 -8.71
CA THR A 139 7.84 -21.83 -9.48
C THR A 139 7.55 -20.66 -8.55
N TYR A 140 6.72 -20.86 -7.51
CA TYR A 140 6.42 -19.82 -6.53
C TYR A 140 7.70 -19.31 -5.85
N LEU A 141 8.58 -20.22 -5.37
CA LEU A 141 9.84 -19.81 -4.74
C LEU A 141 10.73 -18.99 -5.68
N ALA A 142 10.81 -19.41 -6.94
CA ALA A 142 11.63 -18.73 -7.94
C ALA A 142 11.14 -17.31 -8.28
N THR A 143 9.85 -17.04 -8.12
CA THR A 143 9.25 -15.76 -8.54
C THR A 143 8.80 -14.86 -7.37
N ALA A 144 8.58 -15.40 -6.17
CA ALA A 144 7.95 -14.70 -5.05
C ALA A 144 8.64 -13.37 -4.68
N ASN A 145 9.99 -13.31 -4.70
CA ASN A 145 10.73 -12.09 -4.39
C ASN A 145 10.52 -10.99 -5.45
N ILE A 146 10.16 -11.37 -6.68
CA ILE A 146 9.91 -10.47 -7.81
C ILE A 146 8.43 -10.07 -7.84
N GLU A 147 7.53 -11.03 -7.61
CA GLU A 147 6.08 -10.84 -7.73
C GLU A 147 5.45 -10.11 -6.54
N THR A 148 6.15 -10.01 -5.40
CA THR A 148 5.68 -9.30 -4.23
C THR A 148 6.53 -8.06 -3.93
N VAL A 149 5.90 -7.02 -3.37
CA VAL A 149 6.59 -5.77 -3.04
C VAL A 149 6.63 -5.51 -1.54
N ALA A 150 7.77 -5.03 -1.07
CA ALA A 150 8.02 -4.58 0.30
C ALA A 150 8.17 -3.04 0.30
N ILE A 151 7.28 -2.33 0.99
CA ILE A 151 7.13 -0.88 0.93
C ILE A 151 7.30 -0.30 2.33
N ALA A 152 8.36 0.47 2.56
CA ALA A 152 8.64 1.10 3.86
C ALA A 152 7.94 2.47 3.98
N MET A 153 7.22 2.74 5.08
CA MET A 153 6.63 4.06 5.28
C MET A 153 7.65 5.06 5.83
N ILE A 154 7.67 6.22 5.20
CA ILE A 154 8.43 7.42 5.61
C ILE A 154 7.42 8.44 6.11
N GLU A 155 7.35 8.62 7.43
CA GLU A 155 6.31 9.43 8.08
C GLU A 155 6.80 10.14 9.35
N THR A 156 8.12 10.10 9.63
CA THR A 156 8.76 10.79 10.74
C THR A 156 9.98 11.58 10.28
N ARG A 157 10.46 12.49 11.11
CA ARG A 157 11.72 13.24 10.86
C ARG A 157 12.91 12.28 10.73
N ALA A 158 13.01 11.30 11.64
CA ALA A 158 14.09 10.30 11.61
C ALA A 158 14.07 9.47 10.31
N ALA A 159 12.88 9.04 9.86
CA ALA A 159 12.72 8.34 8.59
C ALA A 159 13.11 9.22 7.39
N LEU A 160 12.71 10.49 7.39
CA LEU A 160 13.06 11.44 6.32
C LEU A 160 14.57 11.68 6.24
N ASP A 161 15.23 11.85 7.40
CA ASP A 161 16.68 12.04 7.48
C ASP A 161 17.44 10.81 6.98
N ALA A 162 16.95 9.60 7.31
CA ALA A 162 17.54 8.32 6.91
C ALA A 162 17.05 7.78 5.56
N ALA A 163 16.27 8.56 4.79
CA ALA A 163 15.53 8.03 3.63
C ALA A 163 16.44 7.42 2.55
N ASP A 164 17.61 8.00 2.27
CA ASP A 164 18.54 7.45 1.29
C ASP A 164 19.16 6.13 1.76
N ASP A 165 19.51 6.03 3.04
CA ASP A 165 20.05 4.81 3.63
C ASP A 165 18.99 3.70 3.71
N ILE A 166 17.72 4.06 3.99
CA ILE A 166 16.57 3.14 3.94
C ILE A 166 16.36 2.66 2.51
N LEU A 167 16.33 3.57 1.53
CA LEU A 167 16.17 3.25 0.12
C LEU A 167 17.32 2.38 -0.43
N ALA A 168 18.51 2.45 0.14
CA ALA A 168 19.64 1.60 -0.24
C ALA A 168 19.53 0.15 0.26
N VAL A 169 18.55 -0.18 1.12
CA VAL A 169 18.39 -1.54 1.63
C VAL A 169 17.90 -2.48 0.53
N ASP A 170 18.65 -3.57 0.31
CA ASP A 170 18.24 -4.66 -0.57
C ASP A 170 16.96 -5.32 -0.06
N GLY A 171 16.09 -5.72 -0.99
CA GLY A 171 14.81 -6.35 -0.66
C GLY A 171 13.66 -5.36 -0.39
N LEU A 172 13.93 -4.07 -0.16
CA LEU A 172 12.88 -3.04 -0.28
C LEU A 172 12.64 -2.69 -1.75
N ASP A 173 11.39 -2.48 -2.12
CA ASP A 173 10.99 -2.17 -3.48
C ASP A 173 10.64 -0.69 -3.68
N GLY A 174 10.21 -0.01 -2.62
CA GLY A 174 9.82 1.39 -2.64
C GLY A 174 9.49 1.93 -1.25
N ILE A 175 9.02 3.18 -1.23
CA ILE A 175 8.53 3.80 0.00
C ILE A 175 7.07 4.23 -0.14
N PHE A 176 6.39 4.32 1.01
CA PHE A 176 5.06 4.90 1.14
C PHE A 176 5.14 6.12 2.05
N ILE A 177 4.68 7.27 1.59
CA ILE A 177 4.68 8.47 2.41
C ILE A 177 3.34 8.60 3.13
N GLY A 178 3.38 8.79 4.46
CA GLY A 178 2.26 9.18 5.30
C GLY A 178 2.25 10.70 5.54
N PRO A 179 1.63 11.53 4.67
CA PRO A 179 1.77 12.99 4.77
C PRO A 179 1.20 13.56 6.06
N SER A 180 0.19 12.91 6.65
CA SER A 180 -0.40 13.34 7.93
C SER A 180 0.61 13.28 9.07
N ASP A 181 1.17 12.09 9.31
CA ASP A 181 2.15 11.88 10.37
C ASP A 181 3.44 12.67 10.09
N LEU A 182 3.87 12.72 8.83
CA LEU A 182 5.03 13.50 8.43
C LEU A 182 4.83 15.00 8.72
N SER A 183 3.63 15.56 8.45
CA SER A 183 3.33 16.97 8.75
C SER A 183 3.35 17.27 10.26
N ILE A 184 2.84 16.34 11.06
CA ILE A 184 2.90 16.42 12.53
C ILE A 184 4.36 16.38 12.99
N ALA A 185 5.15 15.43 12.49
CA ALA A 185 6.56 15.27 12.85
C ALA A 185 7.41 16.48 12.44
N LEU A 186 7.19 17.03 11.23
CA LEU A 186 7.93 18.19 10.74
C LEU A 186 7.57 19.50 11.46
N SER A 187 6.39 19.57 12.06
CA SER A 187 5.94 20.72 12.87
C SER A 187 6.10 20.53 14.37
N ASP A 188 6.85 19.52 14.82
CA ASP A 188 7.04 19.16 16.22
C ASP A 188 5.70 19.01 17.00
N GLY A 189 4.70 18.40 16.34
CA GLY A 189 3.37 18.16 16.88
C GLY A 189 2.38 19.33 16.76
N ALA A 190 2.78 20.45 16.16
CA ALA A 190 1.97 21.67 16.17
C ALA A 190 0.85 21.67 15.12
N ARG A 191 0.98 20.93 14.01
CA ARG A 191 0.04 21.01 12.89
C ARG A 191 -0.17 19.68 12.19
N LEU A 192 -1.44 19.40 11.86
CA LEU A 192 -1.82 18.37 10.89
C LEU A 192 -2.11 19.10 9.56
N ALA A 193 -1.17 19.05 8.63
CA ALA A 193 -1.22 19.83 7.38
C ALA A 193 -0.63 19.04 6.19
N PRO A 194 -1.26 17.90 5.78
CA PRO A 194 -0.72 17.00 4.75
C PRO A 194 -0.77 17.58 3.34
N ASP A 195 -1.65 18.55 3.07
CA ASP A 195 -1.95 19.05 1.71
C ASP A 195 -1.49 20.51 1.57
N THR A 196 -0.26 20.84 1.99
CA THR A 196 0.30 22.20 1.90
C THR A 196 1.40 22.27 0.85
N PRO A 197 1.69 23.49 0.30
CA PRO A 197 2.81 23.68 -0.63
C PRO A 197 4.18 23.27 -0.03
N GLU A 198 4.36 23.46 1.26
CA GLU A 198 5.61 23.06 1.97
C GLU A 198 5.72 21.53 1.98
N MET A 199 4.63 20.81 2.22
CA MET A 199 4.61 19.36 2.13
C MET A 199 4.90 18.89 0.69
N ASP A 200 4.36 19.56 -0.31
CA ASP A 200 4.61 19.24 -1.73
C ASP A 200 6.10 19.32 -2.08
N VAL A 201 6.86 20.23 -1.47
CA VAL A 201 8.33 20.28 -1.65
C VAL A 201 8.98 19.01 -1.10
N VAL A 202 8.59 18.58 0.10
CA VAL A 202 9.13 17.35 0.73
C VAL A 202 8.75 16.11 -0.09
N LEU A 203 7.51 16.04 -0.56
CA LEU A 203 7.03 14.93 -1.40
C LEU A 203 7.83 14.80 -2.70
N LYS A 204 8.09 15.91 -3.39
CA LYS A 204 8.92 15.92 -4.60
C LYS A 204 10.35 15.45 -4.35
N GLN A 205 10.96 15.90 -3.26
CA GLN A 205 12.31 15.45 -2.86
C GLN A 205 12.35 13.94 -2.62
N LEU A 206 11.31 13.38 -1.96
CA LEU A 206 11.23 11.92 -1.74
C LEU A 206 11.05 11.14 -3.05
N ILE A 207 10.27 11.65 -4.01
CA ILE A 207 10.17 11.04 -5.35
C ILE A 207 11.56 11.01 -6.03
N GLU A 208 12.29 12.14 -6.00
CA GLU A 208 13.63 12.24 -6.59
C GLU A 208 14.60 11.23 -5.95
N ARG A 209 14.59 11.09 -4.61
CA ARG A 209 15.39 10.08 -3.90
C ARG A 209 15.01 8.66 -4.33
N CYS A 210 13.72 8.34 -4.43
CA CYS A 210 13.27 7.04 -4.94
C CYS A 210 13.83 6.75 -6.33
N ARG A 211 13.73 7.70 -7.25
CA ARG A 211 14.26 7.57 -8.61
C ARG A 211 15.77 7.37 -8.64
N ALA A 212 16.53 8.08 -7.80
CA ALA A 212 17.98 7.93 -7.68
C ALA A 212 18.38 6.50 -7.22
N HIS A 213 17.54 5.84 -6.42
CA HIS A 213 17.75 4.46 -5.96
C HIS A 213 17.06 3.40 -6.86
N GLY A 214 16.45 3.79 -7.98
CA GLY A 214 15.71 2.87 -8.86
C GLY A 214 14.46 2.26 -8.19
N LYS A 215 13.83 2.99 -7.25
CA LYS A 215 12.68 2.55 -6.46
C LYS A 215 11.45 3.41 -6.74
N PHE A 216 10.26 2.86 -6.45
CA PHE A 216 9.00 3.57 -6.64
C PHE A 216 8.57 4.33 -5.38
N ALA A 217 7.73 5.34 -5.58
CA ALA A 217 7.17 6.18 -4.53
C ALA A 217 5.64 6.02 -4.46
N CYS A 218 5.13 5.76 -3.25
CA CYS A 218 3.70 5.68 -2.96
C CYS A 218 3.31 6.76 -1.95
N VAL A 219 2.01 7.14 -1.95
CA VAL A 219 1.54 8.18 -1.03
C VAL A 219 0.05 8.04 -0.73
N PHE A 220 -0.35 8.47 0.48
CA PHE A 220 -1.75 8.63 0.83
C PHE A 220 -2.27 10.00 0.38
N GLY A 221 -3.27 10.02 -0.53
CA GLY A 221 -4.04 11.20 -0.90
C GLY A 221 -5.30 11.33 -0.03
N SER A 222 -5.57 12.52 0.47
CA SER A 222 -6.71 12.80 1.35
C SER A 222 -8.08 12.62 0.65
N ASN A 223 -8.11 12.72 -0.67
CA ASN A 223 -9.30 12.57 -1.51
C ASN A 223 -8.91 12.37 -2.99
N GLY A 224 -9.90 12.16 -3.87
CA GLY A 224 -9.66 11.91 -5.29
C GLY A 224 -9.02 13.09 -6.05
N VAL A 225 -9.29 14.34 -5.69
CA VAL A 225 -8.66 15.52 -6.31
C VAL A 225 -7.17 15.52 -5.97
N ARG A 226 -6.86 15.37 -4.68
CA ARG A 226 -5.48 15.31 -4.20
C ARG A 226 -4.73 14.11 -4.79
N ALA A 227 -5.38 12.96 -4.92
CA ALA A 227 -4.79 11.80 -5.58
C ALA A 227 -4.36 12.11 -7.03
N GLY A 228 -5.21 12.81 -7.80
CA GLY A 228 -4.87 13.25 -9.15
C GLY A 228 -3.69 14.24 -9.21
N GLU A 229 -3.56 15.14 -8.22
CA GLU A 229 -2.42 16.05 -8.09
C GLU A 229 -1.13 15.28 -7.80
N LEU A 230 -1.18 14.31 -6.88
CA LEU A 230 -0.05 13.47 -6.51
C LEU A 230 0.43 12.58 -7.67
N LEU A 231 -0.49 12.03 -8.48
CA LEU A 231 -0.14 11.33 -9.72
C LEU A 231 0.59 12.25 -10.70
N ARG A 232 0.10 13.48 -10.91
CA ARG A 232 0.78 14.47 -11.75
C ARG A 232 2.14 14.91 -11.22
N MET A 233 2.34 14.82 -9.89
CA MET A 233 3.63 15.07 -9.24
C MET A 233 4.66 13.97 -9.54
N GLY A 234 4.21 12.77 -9.89
CA GLY A 234 5.06 11.64 -10.29
C GLY A 234 5.07 10.46 -9.33
N PHE A 235 4.09 10.34 -8.43
CA PHE A 235 3.92 9.13 -7.63
C PHE A 235 3.45 7.95 -8.47
N ASP A 236 3.96 6.76 -8.14
CA ASP A 236 3.65 5.50 -8.85
C ASP A 236 2.39 4.82 -8.33
N PHE A 237 2.05 5.02 -7.04
CA PHE A 237 0.90 4.42 -6.41
C PHE A 237 0.30 5.40 -5.38
N VAL A 238 -0.95 5.77 -5.58
CA VAL A 238 -1.63 6.80 -4.80
C VAL A 238 -2.95 6.29 -4.23
N ILE A 239 -3.20 6.58 -2.96
CA ILE A 239 -4.48 6.30 -2.33
C ILE A 239 -5.46 7.46 -2.60
N ALA A 240 -6.69 7.14 -2.95
CA ALA A 240 -7.74 8.14 -3.24
C ALA A 240 -8.71 8.34 -2.07
N GLY A 241 -8.17 8.50 -0.87
CA GLY A 241 -8.95 8.61 0.37
C GLY A 241 -9.34 7.25 0.96
N ALA A 242 -9.79 7.26 2.23
CA ALA A 242 -10.20 6.06 2.95
C ALA A 242 -11.65 5.67 2.63
N ASP A 243 -11.96 4.39 2.80
CA ASP A 243 -13.29 3.78 2.61
C ASP A 243 -14.40 4.49 3.38
N THR A 244 -14.16 4.84 4.63
CA THR A 244 -15.13 5.57 5.48
C THR A 244 -15.45 6.96 4.94
N GLN A 245 -14.49 7.65 4.33
CA GLN A 245 -14.70 8.94 3.68
C GLN A 245 -15.55 8.77 2.42
N GLN A 246 -15.24 7.78 1.59
CA GLN A 246 -15.96 7.48 0.36
C GLN A 246 -17.41 7.07 0.66
N LEU A 247 -17.64 6.20 1.64
CA LEU A 247 -18.97 5.78 2.09
C LEU A 247 -19.82 6.98 2.57
N ARG A 248 -19.23 7.84 3.40
CA ARG A 248 -19.93 9.04 3.90
C ARG A 248 -20.21 10.04 2.81
N ALA A 249 -19.31 10.25 1.86
CA ALA A 249 -19.50 11.12 0.72
C ALA A 249 -20.64 10.62 -0.19
N GLY A 250 -20.69 9.31 -0.47
CA GLY A 250 -21.76 8.68 -1.23
C GLY A 250 -23.13 8.84 -0.55
N ALA A 251 -23.22 8.58 0.75
CA ALA A 251 -24.44 8.75 1.55
C ALA A 251 -24.90 10.23 1.58
N ALA A 252 -23.98 11.17 1.79
CA ALA A 252 -24.29 12.59 1.81
C ALA A 252 -24.82 13.06 0.43
N GLY A 253 -24.22 12.59 -0.66
CA GLY A 253 -24.68 12.88 -2.02
C GLY A 253 -26.10 12.37 -2.29
N ALA A 254 -26.42 11.14 -1.90
CA ALA A 254 -27.74 10.56 -2.03
C ALA A 254 -28.81 11.36 -1.23
N ILE A 255 -28.48 11.73 0.02
CA ILE A 255 -29.38 12.53 0.87
C ILE A 255 -29.61 13.94 0.23
N ALA A 256 -28.56 14.59 -0.22
CA ALA A 256 -28.66 15.91 -0.84
C ALA A 256 -29.52 15.88 -2.12
N ALA A 257 -29.34 14.86 -2.96
CA ALA A 257 -30.15 14.66 -4.16
C ALA A 257 -31.64 14.46 -3.83
N ALA A 258 -31.96 13.60 -2.85
CA ALA A 258 -33.33 13.36 -2.43
C ALA A 258 -34.02 14.63 -1.88
N ARG A 259 -33.32 15.41 -1.04
CA ARG A 259 -33.86 16.67 -0.46
C ARG A 259 -34.08 17.75 -1.49
N LYS A 260 -33.24 17.80 -2.53
CA LYS A 260 -33.41 18.76 -3.62
C LYS A 260 -34.74 18.55 -4.36
N VAL A 261 -35.08 17.30 -4.69
CA VAL A 261 -36.37 16.95 -5.34
C VAL A 261 -37.58 17.26 -4.45
N GLN A 262 -37.43 17.17 -3.10
CA GLN A 262 -38.52 17.55 -2.17
C GLN A 262 -38.80 19.04 -2.11
N SER A 263 -37.86 19.90 -2.49
CA SER A 263 -37.97 21.37 -2.41
C SER A 263 -38.40 22.00 -3.70
N ASP A 264 -38.36 21.26 -4.80
CA ASP A 264 -38.89 21.66 -6.13
C ASP A 264 -40.35 21.25 -6.28
#